data_ffc065ac1d5f7b8cc6a776c41a0259d9
#
_entry.id   ffc065ac1d5f7b8cc6a776c41a0259d9
#
_cell.length_a   1.000
_cell.length_b   1.000
_cell.length_c   1.000
_cell.angle_alpha   90.00
_cell.angle_beta   90.00
_cell.angle_gamma   90.00
#
_symmetry.space_group_name_H-M   'P 1'
#
loop_
_entity.id
_entity.type
_entity.pdbx_description
1 polymer ?
#
loop_
_entity_poly.entity_id
_entity_poly.type
_entity_poly.pdbx_seq_one_letter_code
_entity_poly.pdbx_strand_id
1 'polypeptide(L)'
;MNIQPNKFLLLCLSIIFFTNSSAQNTVDYNKGDIYSYWGWNWSWYSKSDIHFKGDNYNFTIHNVSAQDRQTAFTIEKYFNPSSMTIPQYNFRVGYFIKDNIDISFGIDHMKYVLEQDQLSRISGFIENSGTVYDGVYDNTLLPISDGFLQFEHSDGLNYINFEIRKHNMFLEQNNIKFSSITGLGLGFMLPKTNAKLLTNDRNDNFYLSGYGVHALMGLNVNLFKNFFVQTEFKGGYTSLPAIRTTANKSDTASQNFFFIQYNLVFGYLWSF
;
A
#
# COMPACT_ATOMS: atom_id res chain seq x y z
N MET A 1 19.91 2.36 17.69
CA MET A 1 19.31 1.57 18.79
C MET A 1 18.80 0.28 18.17
N ASN A 2 19.57 -0.82 18.30
CA ASN A 2 19.23 -2.12 17.70
C ASN A 2 18.09 -2.77 18.50
N ILE A 3 16.87 -2.68 18.00
CA ILE A 3 15.75 -3.43 18.57
C ILE A 3 15.83 -4.85 18.00
N GLN A 4 16.08 -5.82 18.87
CA GLN A 4 16.13 -7.23 18.49
C GLN A 4 14.73 -7.69 18.00
N PRO A 5 14.62 -8.26 16.79
CA PRO A 5 13.34 -8.60 16.18
C PRO A 5 12.48 -9.58 17.00
N ASN A 6 13.12 -10.39 17.85
CA ASN A 6 12.44 -11.37 18.70
C ASN A 6 11.61 -10.75 19.84
N LYS A 7 11.93 -9.53 20.30
CA LYS A 7 11.16 -8.85 21.36
C LYS A 7 9.90 -8.18 20.82
N PHE A 8 9.93 -7.74 19.57
CA PHE A 8 8.76 -7.15 18.90
C PHE A 8 7.72 -8.22 18.57
N LEU A 9 8.16 -9.39 18.12
CA LEU A 9 7.29 -10.54 17.85
C LEU A 9 6.61 -11.06 19.12
N LEU A 10 7.31 -11.07 20.27
CA LEU A 10 6.75 -11.46 21.56
C LEU A 10 5.71 -10.46 22.08
N LEU A 11 5.89 -9.16 21.83
CA LEU A 11 4.92 -8.13 22.20
C LEU A 11 3.65 -8.25 21.36
N CYS A 12 3.75 -8.52 20.07
CA CYS A 12 2.61 -8.77 19.19
C CYS A 12 1.86 -10.08 19.55
N LEU A 13 2.57 -11.14 19.94
CA LEU A 13 1.97 -12.40 20.39
C LEU A 13 1.26 -12.27 21.74
N SER A 14 1.77 -11.45 22.66
CA SER A 14 1.13 -11.25 23.97
C SER A 14 -0.20 -10.49 23.88
N ILE A 15 -0.41 -9.68 22.86
CA ILE A 15 -1.69 -8.97 22.62
C ILE A 15 -2.78 -9.94 22.13
N ILE A 16 -2.41 -11.06 21.48
CA ILE A 16 -3.36 -12.04 20.94
C ILE A 16 -3.96 -12.94 22.05
N PHE A 17 -3.31 -13.09 23.20
CA PHE A 17 -3.75 -13.99 24.28
C PHE A 17 -4.72 -13.38 25.29
N PHE A 18 -5.04 -12.08 25.23
CA PHE A 18 -5.96 -11.43 26.17
C PHE A 18 -7.44 -11.38 25.74
N THR A 19 -7.85 -12.09 24.70
CA THR A 19 -9.22 -12.01 24.15
C THR A 19 -10.20 -13.08 24.63
N ASN A 20 -9.98 -13.73 25.77
CA ASN A 20 -10.99 -14.57 26.45
C ASN A 20 -11.66 -13.85 27.63
N SER A 21 -11.84 -12.56 27.54
CA SER A 21 -12.82 -11.86 28.38
C SER A 21 -14.17 -11.99 27.71
N SER A 22 -15.17 -12.47 28.45
CA SER A 22 -16.57 -12.53 28.00
C SER A 22 -17.00 -11.11 27.66
N ALA A 23 -16.74 -10.69 26.42
CA ALA A 23 -17.21 -9.42 25.93
C ALA A 23 -18.73 -9.50 25.90
N GLN A 24 -19.39 -8.85 26.82
CA GLN A 24 -20.76 -8.45 26.65
C GLN A 24 -20.85 -7.86 25.24
N ASN A 25 -21.78 -8.37 24.39
CA ASN A 25 -21.98 -7.85 23.04
C ASN A 25 -22.51 -6.42 23.11
N THR A 26 -21.63 -5.46 23.39
CA THR A 26 -21.97 -4.05 23.36
C THR A 26 -21.96 -3.62 21.91
N VAL A 27 -23.10 -3.15 21.43
CA VAL A 27 -23.23 -2.56 20.10
C VAL A 27 -22.59 -1.18 20.20
N ASP A 28 -21.51 -0.99 19.44
CA ASP A 28 -20.79 0.28 19.38
C ASP A 28 -21.17 1.10 18.14
N TYR A 29 -21.43 0.38 17.05
CA TYR A 29 -21.83 0.94 15.77
C TYR A 29 -23.14 0.27 15.33
N ASN A 30 -24.16 1.07 15.05
CA ASN A 30 -25.47 0.57 14.67
C ASN A 30 -25.54 0.36 13.15
N LYS A 31 -26.34 -0.61 12.75
CA LYS A 31 -26.73 -0.71 11.34
C LYS A 31 -27.31 0.62 10.86
N GLY A 32 -26.79 1.14 9.74
CA GLY A 32 -27.20 2.41 9.15
C GLY A 32 -26.19 3.54 9.39
N ASP A 33 -25.34 3.42 10.39
CA ASP A 33 -24.28 4.40 10.62
C ASP A 33 -23.34 4.48 9.41
N ILE A 34 -22.81 5.68 9.15
CA ILE A 34 -21.85 5.98 8.10
C ILE A 34 -20.60 6.57 8.74
N TYR A 35 -19.45 6.27 8.22
CA TYR A 35 -18.23 6.96 8.61
C TYR A 35 -17.40 7.37 7.41
N SER A 36 -16.55 8.36 7.60
CA SER A 36 -15.42 8.61 6.73
C SER A 36 -14.16 8.90 7.54
N TYR A 37 -13.03 8.57 6.95
CA TYR A 37 -11.75 8.94 7.51
C TYR A 37 -10.75 9.37 6.45
N TRP A 38 -9.76 10.11 6.88
CA TRP A 38 -8.58 10.47 6.14
C TRP A 38 -7.36 10.38 7.08
N GLY A 39 -6.21 10.07 6.53
CA GLY A 39 -4.96 10.02 7.27
C GLY A 39 -3.78 9.59 6.43
N TRP A 40 -2.72 9.13 7.07
CA TRP A 40 -1.45 8.85 6.42
C TRP A 40 -1.07 7.38 6.56
N ASN A 41 -0.25 6.91 5.61
CA ASN A 41 0.28 5.55 5.63
C ASN A 41 1.79 5.50 5.43
N TRP A 42 2.36 4.38 5.86
CA TRP A 42 3.74 3.95 5.66
C TRP A 42 3.71 2.51 5.16
N SER A 43 4.49 2.21 4.12
CA SER A 43 4.42 0.92 3.45
C SER A 43 5.78 0.24 3.34
N TRP A 44 5.79 -1.07 3.43
CA TRP A 44 6.95 -1.93 3.23
C TRP A 44 6.61 -3.00 2.22
N TYR A 45 7.56 -3.33 1.35
CA TYR A 45 7.38 -4.23 0.23
C TYR A 45 8.32 -5.43 0.33
N SER A 46 7.84 -6.62 -0.04
CA SER A 46 8.73 -7.75 -0.24
C SER A 46 9.60 -7.53 -1.47
N LYS A 47 10.74 -8.20 -1.53
CA LYS A 47 11.46 -8.33 -2.80
C LYS A 47 10.58 -9.02 -3.83
N SER A 48 10.80 -8.70 -5.11
CA SER A 48 9.99 -9.21 -6.22
C SER A 48 10.79 -9.24 -7.51
N ASP A 49 10.30 -10.00 -8.47
CA ASP A 49 10.78 -9.97 -9.84
C ASP A 49 9.98 -8.94 -10.64
N ILE A 50 10.66 -8.21 -11.54
CA ILE A 50 10.01 -7.34 -12.52
C ILE A 50 10.34 -7.85 -13.91
N HIS A 51 9.33 -8.23 -14.65
CA HIS A 51 9.48 -8.68 -16.04
C HIS A 51 9.12 -7.53 -16.99
N PHE A 52 10.04 -7.15 -17.86
CA PHE A 52 9.89 -6.12 -18.89
C PHE A 52 9.76 -6.74 -20.27
N LYS A 53 8.81 -6.25 -21.06
CA LYS A 53 8.56 -6.71 -22.42
C LYS A 53 8.28 -5.50 -23.33
N GLY A 54 8.95 -5.47 -24.47
CA GLY A 54 8.79 -4.50 -25.54
C GLY A 54 9.25 -5.07 -26.88
N ASP A 55 9.31 -4.25 -27.92
CA ASP A 55 9.68 -4.72 -29.26
C ASP A 55 11.13 -5.25 -29.32
N ASN A 56 12.04 -4.60 -28.58
CA ASN A 56 13.48 -4.87 -28.62
C ASN A 56 14.02 -5.42 -27.29
N TYR A 57 13.16 -5.81 -26.39
CA TYR A 57 13.59 -6.39 -25.10
C TYR A 57 12.54 -7.33 -24.53
N ASN A 58 13.04 -8.35 -23.88
CA ASN A 58 12.23 -9.27 -23.08
C ASN A 58 13.12 -9.84 -21.97
N PHE A 59 13.04 -9.27 -20.79
CA PHE A 59 13.92 -9.65 -19.67
C PHE A 59 13.22 -9.53 -18.32
N THR A 60 13.77 -10.27 -17.35
CA THR A 60 13.35 -10.21 -15.97
C THR A 60 14.50 -9.77 -15.08
N ILE A 61 14.26 -8.80 -14.22
CA ILE A 61 15.17 -8.45 -13.12
C ILE A 61 14.66 -9.16 -11.88
N HIS A 62 15.52 -9.97 -11.27
CA HIS A 62 15.13 -10.85 -10.19
C HIS A 62 15.39 -10.25 -8.81
N ASN A 63 14.45 -10.49 -7.89
CA ASN A 63 14.59 -10.27 -6.45
C ASN A 63 14.99 -8.82 -6.09
N VAL A 64 14.40 -7.84 -6.78
CA VAL A 64 14.67 -6.43 -6.54
C VAL A 64 14.04 -5.94 -5.23
N SER A 65 14.72 -5.00 -4.58
CA SER A 65 14.24 -4.27 -3.42
C SER A 65 13.60 -2.96 -3.85
N ALA A 66 12.53 -2.59 -3.18
CA ALA A 66 11.91 -1.28 -3.29
C ALA A 66 11.56 -0.72 -1.92
N GLN A 67 11.50 0.58 -1.84
CA GLN A 67 11.22 1.30 -0.62
C GLN A 67 10.04 2.25 -0.78
N ASP A 68 9.46 2.60 0.33
CA ASP A 68 8.51 3.69 0.43
C ASP A 68 9.25 5.03 0.39
N ARG A 69 8.67 6.03 -0.25
CA ARG A 69 9.23 7.39 -0.29
C ARG A 69 8.34 8.34 0.50
N GLN A 70 8.59 8.42 1.82
CA GLN A 70 7.88 9.33 2.69
C GLN A 70 8.17 10.79 2.34
N THR A 71 7.10 11.57 2.25
CA THR A 71 7.24 13.02 2.12
C THR A 71 7.73 13.59 3.44
N ALA A 72 8.78 14.43 3.42
CA ALA A 72 9.27 15.09 4.63
C ALA A 72 8.14 15.88 5.29
N PHE A 73 8.00 15.70 6.62
CA PHE A 73 6.93 16.32 7.38
C PHE A 73 7.06 17.86 7.39
N THR A 74 6.01 18.52 6.93
CA THR A 74 5.79 19.95 7.12
C THR A 74 4.30 20.18 7.33
N ILE A 75 3.93 21.18 8.14
CA ILE A 75 2.52 21.51 8.39
C ILE A 75 1.80 21.82 7.06
N GLU A 76 2.46 22.54 6.17
CA GLU A 76 1.91 22.89 4.85
C GLU A 76 1.56 21.65 4.01
N LYS A 77 2.46 20.66 3.91
CA LYS A 77 2.23 19.46 3.09
C LYS A 77 1.21 18.51 3.71
N TYR A 78 1.15 18.46 5.04
CA TYR A 78 0.33 17.46 5.74
C TYR A 78 -1.06 17.95 6.13
N PHE A 79 -1.26 19.27 6.28
CA PHE A 79 -2.50 19.85 6.77
C PHE A 79 -3.12 20.92 5.86
N ASN A 80 -2.43 21.36 4.82
CA ASN A 80 -3.03 22.27 3.84
C ASN A 80 -3.87 21.48 2.82
N PRO A 81 -5.17 21.76 2.66
CA PRO A 81 -6.05 21.05 1.75
C PRO A 81 -5.58 20.98 0.30
N SER A 82 -4.80 21.97 -0.17
CA SER A 82 -4.27 22.00 -1.54
C SER A 82 -3.07 21.07 -1.75
N SER A 83 -2.41 20.60 -0.70
CA SER A 83 -1.19 19.77 -0.76
C SER A 83 -1.28 18.48 0.05
N MET A 84 -2.38 18.24 0.77
CA MET A 84 -2.56 17.07 1.65
C MET A 84 -2.56 15.72 0.91
N THR A 85 -2.62 15.71 -0.42
CA THR A 85 -2.49 14.51 -1.25
C THR A 85 -1.07 14.22 -1.72
N ILE A 86 -0.10 15.08 -1.39
CA ILE A 86 1.33 14.87 -1.71
C ILE A 86 1.95 13.79 -0.82
N PRO A 87 1.74 13.78 0.52
CA PRO A 87 2.10 12.65 1.36
C PRO A 87 1.28 11.40 1.01
N GLN A 88 1.76 10.23 1.43
CA GLN A 88 0.95 9.03 1.34
C GLN A 88 -0.26 9.17 2.26
N TYR A 89 -1.43 8.94 1.70
CA TYR A 89 -2.70 9.09 2.42
C TYR A 89 -3.63 7.91 2.21
N ASN A 90 -4.57 7.77 3.15
CA ASN A 90 -5.70 6.88 3.06
C ASN A 90 -6.98 7.70 3.19
N PHE A 91 -7.92 7.43 2.30
CA PHE A 91 -9.28 7.96 2.40
C PHE A 91 -10.27 6.80 2.31
N ARG A 92 -11.30 6.81 3.17
CA ARG A 92 -12.31 5.76 3.17
C ARG A 92 -13.66 6.30 3.61
N VAL A 93 -14.71 5.70 3.02
CA VAL A 93 -16.10 5.86 3.44
C VAL A 93 -16.65 4.46 3.70
N GLY A 94 -17.32 4.26 4.83
CA GLY A 94 -17.92 3.00 5.22
C GLY A 94 -19.37 3.16 5.66
N TYR A 95 -20.13 2.07 5.50
CA TYR A 95 -21.53 1.94 5.89
C TYR A 95 -21.73 0.66 6.69
N PHE A 96 -22.32 0.77 7.87
CA PHE A 96 -22.64 -0.36 8.71
C PHE A 96 -23.87 -1.11 8.20
N ILE A 97 -23.64 -2.26 7.56
CA ILE A 97 -24.70 -3.13 7.03
C ILE A 97 -25.38 -3.94 8.11
N LYS A 98 -24.72 -4.12 9.24
CA LYS A 98 -25.16 -4.78 10.46
C LYS A 98 -24.43 -4.15 11.64
N ASP A 99 -24.97 -4.30 12.85
CA ASP A 99 -24.30 -3.85 14.06
C ASP A 99 -22.86 -4.36 14.13
N ASN A 100 -21.92 -3.44 14.28
CA ASN A 100 -20.48 -3.68 14.34
C ASN A 100 -19.86 -4.34 13.07
N ILE A 101 -20.57 -4.38 11.94
CA ILE A 101 -20.05 -4.88 10.66
C ILE A 101 -20.33 -3.84 9.57
N ASP A 102 -19.27 -3.34 8.95
CA ASP A 102 -19.37 -2.44 7.81
C ASP A 102 -18.83 -3.01 6.51
N ILE A 103 -19.26 -2.40 5.43
CA ILE A 103 -18.61 -2.45 4.12
C ILE A 103 -18.11 -1.07 3.80
N SER A 104 -16.96 -0.98 3.17
CA SER A 104 -16.36 0.32 2.88
C SER A 104 -15.65 0.35 1.54
N PHE A 105 -15.54 1.56 0.99
CA PHE A 105 -14.78 1.88 -0.20
C PHE A 105 -13.70 2.88 0.15
N GLY A 106 -12.49 2.70 -0.37
CA GLY A 106 -11.38 3.58 -0.06
C GLY A 106 -10.27 3.60 -1.10
N ILE A 107 -9.36 4.52 -0.90
CA ILE A 107 -8.14 4.69 -1.67
C ILE A 107 -6.97 4.71 -0.70
N ASP A 108 -6.01 3.82 -0.91
CA ASP A 108 -4.71 3.82 -0.24
C ASP A 108 -3.67 4.32 -1.25
N HIS A 109 -3.18 5.54 -1.03
CA HIS A 109 -2.15 6.16 -1.87
C HIS A 109 -0.78 5.80 -1.30
N MET A 110 -0.21 4.71 -1.79
CA MET A 110 1.13 4.24 -1.45
C MET A 110 2.17 4.78 -2.42
N LYS A 111 3.45 4.65 -2.09
CA LYS A 111 4.58 4.93 -3.00
C LYS A 111 5.52 3.75 -3.02
N TYR A 112 5.84 3.29 -4.22
CA TYR A 112 6.79 2.21 -4.48
C TYR A 112 7.93 2.74 -5.32
N VAL A 113 9.15 2.68 -4.81
CA VAL A 113 10.35 3.20 -5.49
C VAL A 113 11.40 2.12 -5.51
N LEU A 114 11.78 1.68 -6.71
CA LEU A 114 12.88 0.74 -6.91
C LEU A 114 14.18 1.34 -6.38
N GLU A 115 14.89 0.61 -5.52
CA GLU A 115 16.17 1.06 -4.99
C GLU A 115 17.22 1.09 -6.11
N GLN A 116 17.90 2.22 -6.24
CA GLN A 116 18.99 2.39 -7.21
C GLN A 116 20.27 1.75 -6.69
N ASP A 117 21.20 1.48 -7.60
CA ASP A 117 22.53 0.90 -7.35
C ASP A 117 22.53 -0.47 -6.66
N GLN A 118 21.36 -1.11 -6.54
CA GLN A 118 21.28 -2.48 -6.07
C GLN A 118 21.82 -3.45 -7.12
N LEU A 119 22.50 -4.50 -6.67
CA LEU A 119 22.91 -5.60 -7.54
C LEU A 119 21.77 -6.62 -7.66
N SER A 120 21.28 -6.83 -8.86
CA SER A 120 20.22 -7.81 -9.15
C SER A 120 20.61 -8.68 -10.32
N ARG A 121 20.04 -9.89 -10.36
CA ARG A 121 20.23 -10.80 -11.48
C ARG A 121 19.23 -10.47 -12.58
N ILE A 122 19.70 -10.56 -13.82
CA ILE A 122 18.89 -10.34 -15.02
C ILE A 122 18.93 -11.58 -15.92
N SER A 123 17.80 -11.94 -16.52
CA SER A 123 17.64 -13.02 -17.50
C SER A 123 16.77 -12.56 -18.65
N GLY A 124 17.13 -12.93 -19.87
CA GLY A 124 16.43 -12.54 -21.10
C GLY A 124 17.32 -11.81 -22.09
N PHE A 125 16.79 -10.88 -22.85
CA PHE A 125 17.57 -10.15 -23.83
C PHE A 125 17.16 -8.68 -23.94
N ILE A 126 18.13 -7.86 -24.37
CA ILE A 126 17.97 -6.46 -24.79
C ILE A 126 18.75 -6.33 -26.10
N GLU A 127 18.12 -5.75 -27.11
CA GLU A 127 18.75 -5.59 -28.43
C GLU A 127 18.36 -4.24 -29.05
N ASN A 128 19.27 -3.69 -29.87
CA ASN A 128 19.05 -2.45 -30.61
C ASN A 128 18.64 -1.26 -29.75
N SER A 129 19.01 -1.26 -28.47
CA SER A 129 18.74 -0.14 -27.54
C SER A 129 19.70 1.02 -27.77
N GLY A 130 20.83 0.81 -28.43
CA GLY A 130 21.90 1.77 -28.60
C GLY A 130 22.67 2.07 -27.31
N THR A 131 22.58 1.17 -26.32
CA THR A 131 23.26 1.30 -25.03
C THR A 131 24.24 0.16 -24.80
N VAL A 132 25.04 0.27 -23.75
CA VAL A 132 25.95 -0.79 -23.29
C VAL A 132 25.21 -2.02 -22.72
N TYR A 133 23.90 -1.94 -22.62
CA TYR A 133 23.04 -3.02 -22.06
C TYR A 133 22.49 -3.97 -23.12
N ASP A 134 22.84 -3.79 -24.40
CA ASP A 134 22.48 -4.75 -25.45
C ASP A 134 23.18 -6.08 -25.21
N GLY A 135 22.41 -7.17 -25.19
CA GLY A 135 22.96 -8.51 -24.99
C GLY A 135 21.91 -9.53 -24.56
N VAL A 136 22.35 -10.77 -24.43
CA VAL A 136 21.60 -11.89 -23.88
C VAL A 136 22.11 -12.17 -22.47
N TYR A 137 21.20 -12.31 -21.56
CA TYR A 137 21.48 -12.47 -20.12
C TYR A 137 20.98 -13.82 -19.63
N ASP A 138 21.84 -14.55 -18.97
CA ASP A 138 21.51 -15.79 -18.28
C ASP A 138 21.88 -15.65 -16.79
N ASN A 139 20.90 -15.19 -16.00
CA ASN A 139 21.09 -14.98 -14.56
C ASN A 139 22.32 -14.11 -14.20
N THR A 140 22.61 -13.15 -15.07
CA THR A 140 23.78 -12.27 -14.99
C THR A 140 23.58 -11.20 -13.92
N LEU A 141 24.60 -10.97 -13.09
CA LEU A 141 24.57 -9.93 -12.06
C LEU A 141 24.80 -8.55 -12.68
N LEU A 142 23.89 -7.62 -12.48
CA LEU A 142 23.94 -6.27 -13.03
C LEU A 142 23.55 -5.24 -11.97
N PRO A 143 24.25 -4.10 -11.87
CA PRO A 143 23.79 -2.97 -11.05
C PRO A 143 22.60 -2.26 -11.71
N ILE A 144 21.55 -2.02 -10.95
CA ILE A 144 20.39 -1.27 -11.40
C ILE A 144 20.67 0.22 -11.22
N SER A 145 21.25 0.84 -12.23
CA SER A 145 21.62 2.25 -12.23
C SER A 145 20.60 3.12 -12.98
N ASP A 146 20.64 4.42 -12.76
CA ASP A 146 19.79 5.41 -13.45
C ASP A 146 19.88 5.33 -14.98
N GLY A 147 21.04 4.94 -15.54
CA GLY A 147 21.22 4.74 -16.97
C GLY A 147 20.59 3.47 -17.52
N PHE A 148 20.26 2.50 -16.66
CA PHE A 148 19.60 1.28 -17.01
C PHE A 148 18.09 1.35 -16.77
N LEU A 149 17.68 1.62 -15.53
CA LEU A 149 16.28 1.59 -15.13
C LEU A 149 16.00 2.52 -13.94
N GLN A 150 15.09 3.47 -14.13
CA GLN A 150 14.33 4.08 -13.05
C GLN A 150 12.90 3.52 -13.11
N PHE A 151 12.41 3.02 -11.98
CA PHE A 151 11.08 2.43 -11.92
C PHE A 151 10.42 2.76 -10.58
N GLU A 152 9.34 3.53 -10.66
CA GLU A 152 8.65 3.96 -9.45
C GLU A 152 7.17 4.24 -9.70
N HIS A 153 6.38 4.07 -8.66
CA HIS A 153 5.00 4.53 -8.55
C HIS A 153 4.95 5.63 -7.48
N SER A 154 5.75 6.69 -7.65
CA SER A 154 5.97 7.72 -6.64
C SER A 154 4.86 8.77 -6.58
N ASP A 155 4.18 9.00 -7.70
CA ASP A 155 2.97 9.81 -7.77
C ASP A 155 1.69 8.99 -7.48
N GLY A 156 1.88 7.79 -6.96
CA GLY A 156 0.86 6.90 -6.40
C GLY A 156 0.88 5.48 -6.96
N LEU A 157 1.11 4.53 -6.06
CA LEU A 157 0.65 3.17 -6.20
C LEU A 157 -0.77 3.14 -5.60
N ASN A 158 -1.76 3.68 -6.35
CA ASN A 158 -3.11 3.85 -5.82
C ASN A 158 -3.84 2.51 -5.78
N TYR A 159 -4.20 2.08 -4.59
CA TYR A 159 -4.99 0.89 -4.34
C TYR A 159 -6.43 1.30 -4.01
N ILE A 160 -7.31 1.20 -5.00
CA ILE A 160 -8.74 1.48 -4.87
C ILE A 160 -9.42 0.19 -4.43
N ASN A 161 -9.95 0.15 -3.21
CA ASN A 161 -10.36 -1.11 -2.62
C ASN A 161 -11.69 -1.04 -1.87
N PHE A 162 -12.31 -2.21 -1.76
CA PHE A 162 -13.47 -2.50 -0.93
C PHE A 162 -13.06 -3.38 0.22
N GLU A 163 -13.64 -3.14 1.38
CA GLU A 163 -13.39 -3.92 2.58
C GLU A 163 -14.69 -4.31 3.26
N ILE A 164 -14.67 -5.47 3.93
CA ILE A 164 -15.62 -5.83 4.96
C ILE A 164 -14.87 -5.83 6.30
N ARG A 165 -15.41 -5.14 7.29
CA ARG A 165 -14.78 -4.92 8.58
C ARG A 165 -15.70 -5.34 9.71
N LYS A 166 -15.11 -5.88 10.77
CA LYS A 166 -15.77 -6.18 12.04
C LYS A 166 -15.11 -5.34 13.13
N HIS A 167 -15.95 -4.68 13.90
CA HIS A 167 -15.56 -3.89 15.07
C HIS A 167 -15.92 -4.64 16.34
N ASN A 168 -15.05 -4.59 17.36
CA ASN A 168 -15.34 -5.18 18.67
C ASN A 168 -14.90 -4.15 19.72
N MET A 169 -15.88 -3.53 20.37
CA MET A 169 -15.62 -2.68 21.51
C MET A 169 -15.16 -3.54 22.69
N PHE A 170 -14.09 -3.14 23.36
CA PHE A 170 -13.54 -3.87 24.50
C PHE A 170 -13.38 -3.00 25.76
N LEU A 171 -13.47 -1.68 25.60
CA LEU A 171 -13.39 -0.76 26.75
C LEU A 171 -14.18 0.51 26.44
N GLU A 172 -14.97 0.98 27.42
CA GLU A 172 -15.59 2.29 27.42
C GLU A 172 -15.33 2.96 28.77
N GLN A 173 -14.80 4.18 28.74
CA GLN A 173 -14.52 4.98 29.91
C GLN A 173 -14.72 6.46 29.61
N ASN A 174 -15.54 7.15 30.41
CA ASN A 174 -15.77 8.61 30.30
C ASN A 174 -16.14 9.08 28.88
N ASN A 175 -17.03 8.36 28.19
CA ASN A 175 -17.42 8.61 26.79
C ASN A 175 -16.31 8.44 25.75
N ILE A 176 -15.21 7.80 26.11
CA ILE A 176 -14.18 7.35 25.19
C ILE A 176 -14.34 5.85 25.00
N LYS A 177 -14.47 5.42 23.76
CA LYS A 177 -14.63 4.00 23.42
C LYS A 177 -13.41 3.48 22.68
N PHE A 178 -12.99 2.29 23.05
CA PHE A 178 -11.86 1.60 22.45
C PHE A 178 -12.37 0.34 21.77
N SER A 179 -12.11 0.22 20.47
CA SER A 179 -12.54 -0.92 19.66
C SER A 179 -11.37 -1.50 18.88
N SER A 180 -11.34 -2.82 18.75
CA SER A 180 -10.50 -3.49 17.78
C SER A 180 -11.24 -3.65 16.46
N ILE A 181 -10.50 -3.59 15.37
CA ILE A 181 -11.02 -3.74 14.02
C ILE A 181 -10.27 -4.89 13.36
N THR A 182 -11.01 -5.74 12.66
CA THR A 182 -10.44 -6.75 11.78
C THR A 182 -11.20 -6.73 10.45
N GLY A 183 -10.53 -7.03 9.34
CA GLY A 183 -11.21 -7.00 8.06
C GLY A 183 -10.43 -7.66 6.94
N LEU A 184 -11.12 -7.83 5.83
CA LEU A 184 -10.58 -8.32 4.57
C LEU A 184 -10.98 -7.36 3.46
N GLY A 185 -10.12 -7.22 2.48
CA GLY A 185 -10.38 -6.35 1.34
C GLY A 185 -9.76 -6.84 0.04
N LEU A 186 -10.29 -6.30 -1.03
CA LEU A 186 -9.82 -6.51 -2.39
C LEU A 186 -10.04 -5.24 -3.23
N GLY A 187 -9.26 -5.08 -4.26
CA GLY A 187 -9.40 -3.89 -5.10
C GLY A 187 -8.50 -3.89 -6.31
N PHE A 188 -8.49 -2.74 -6.97
CA PHE A 188 -7.75 -2.50 -8.21
C PHE A 188 -6.54 -1.61 -7.95
N MET A 189 -5.47 -1.86 -8.70
CA MET A 189 -4.27 -1.06 -8.69
C MET A 189 -4.28 -0.09 -9.87
N LEU A 190 -4.30 1.20 -9.57
CA LEU A 190 -4.25 2.31 -10.54
C LEU A 190 -2.98 3.14 -10.32
N PRO A 191 -1.78 2.58 -10.59
CA PRO A 191 -0.55 3.31 -10.40
C PRO A 191 -0.37 4.44 -11.41
N LYS A 192 0.28 5.51 -10.97
CA LYS A 192 0.96 6.45 -11.86
C LYS A 192 2.42 6.04 -11.92
N THR A 193 2.77 5.29 -12.98
CA THR A 193 4.10 4.69 -13.11
C THR A 193 5.04 5.64 -13.81
N ASN A 194 6.10 6.00 -13.14
CA ASN A 194 7.25 6.67 -13.71
C ASN A 194 8.31 5.62 -14.03
N ALA A 195 8.37 5.21 -15.28
CA ALA A 195 9.38 4.29 -15.79
C ALA A 195 10.27 4.99 -16.81
N LYS A 196 11.58 4.88 -16.62
CA LYS A 196 12.59 5.24 -17.61
C LYS A 196 13.48 4.01 -17.78
N LEU A 197 13.29 3.31 -18.88
CA LEU A 197 14.05 2.12 -19.23
C LEU A 197 14.99 2.47 -20.39
N LEU A 198 16.30 2.29 -20.17
CA LEU A 198 17.33 2.58 -21.18
C LEU A 198 17.21 4.03 -21.70
N THR A 199 17.11 4.20 -23.02
CA THR A 199 16.96 5.49 -23.70
C THR A 199 15.49 5.88 -23.95
N ASN A 200 14.53 5.07 -23.51
CA ASN A 200 13.13 5.36 -23.73
C ASN A 200 12.67 6.61 -22.96
N ASP A 201 11.76 7.35 -23.57
CA ASP A 201 11.13 8.50 -22.93
C ASP A 201 10.34 8.08 -21.69
N ARG A 202 10.39 8.91 -20.68
CA ARG A 202 9.65 8.72 -19.44
C ARG A 202 8.14 8.70 -19.72
N ASN A 203 7.47 7.61 -19.29
CA ASN A 203 6.02 7.56 -19.21
C ASN A 203 5.59 7.86 -17.77
N ASP A 204 4.58 8.72 -17.60
CA ASP A 204 4.12 9.17 -16.28
C ASP A 204 2.60 9.40 -16.33
N ASN A 205 1.84 8.31 -16.50
CA ASN A 205 0.39 8.33 -16.62
C ASN A 205 -0.26 7.26 -15.73
N PHE A 206 -1.53 7.50 -15.38
CA PHE A 206 -2.33 6.50 -14.65
C PHE A 206 -2.81 5.41 -15.59
N TYR A 207 -2.61 4.14 -15.19
CA TYR A 207 -3.18 2.98 -15.88
C TYR A 207 -3.70 1.96 -14.88
N LEU A 208 -4.84 1.36 -15.19
CA LEU A 208 -5.30 0.19 -14.46
C LEU A 208 -4.34 -0.97 -14.76
N SER A 209 -3.53 -1.34 -13.77
CA SER A 209 -2.40 -2.25 -13.97
C SER A 209 -2.57 -3.60 -13.28
N GLY A 210 -3.55 -3.75 -12.40
CA GLY A 210 -3.74 -5.01 -11.69
C GLY A 210 -4.72 -4.95 -10.54
N TYR A 211 -4.52 -5.84 -9.57
CA TYR A 211 -5.40 -6.00 -8.41
C TYR A 211 -4.58 -6.32 -7.15
N GLY A 212 -5.25 -6.19 -6.02
CA GLY A 212 -4.70 -6.54 -4.73
C GLY A 212 -5.76 -7.18 -3.82
N VAL A 213 -5.28 -7.93 -2.84
CA VAL A 213 -6.07 -8.48 -1.74
C VAL A 213 -5.33 -8.23 -0.43
N HIS A 214 -6.05 -8.01 0.66
CA HIS A 214 -5.42 -7.78 1.95
C HIS A 214 -6.30 -8.22 3.13
N ALA A 215 -5.65 -8.43 4.26
CA ALA A 215 -6.27 -8.50 5.57
C ALA A 215 -5.81 -7.30 6.40
N LEU A 216 -6.61 -6.87 7.33
CA LEU A 216 -6.29 -5.78 8.23
C LEU A 216 -6.67 -6.08 9.68
N MET A 217 -5.94 -5.44 10.58
CA MET A 217 -6.27 -5.32 11.99
C MET A 217 -5.96 -3.91 12.46
N GLY A 218 -6.73 -3.40 13.41
CA GLY A 218 -6.55 -2.06 13.90
C GLY A 218 -7.15 -1.82 15.28
N LEU A 219 -6.83 -0.64 15.80
CA LEU A 219 -7.39 -0.10 17.03
C LEU A 219 -8.05 1.23 16.72
N ASN A 220 -9.25 1.40 17.18
CA ASN A 220 -10.03 2.64 17.08
C ASN A 220 -10.26 3.21 18.47
N VAL A 221 -10.09 4.50 18.59
CA VAL A 221 -10.44 5.29 19.78
C VAL A 221 -11.48 6.31 19.37
N ASN A 222 -12.71 6.09 19.76
CA ASN A 222 -13.83 6.99 19.50
C ASN A 222 -13.91 8.06 20.60
N LEU A 223 -13.83 9.32 20.19
CA LEU A 223 -13.81 10.49 21.04
C LEU A 223 -15.09 11.30 20.83
N PHE A 224 -15.66 11.86 21.90
CA PHE A 224 -16.78 12.81 21.82
C PHE A 224 -18.00 12.30 21.01
N LYS A 225 -18.24 11.01 21.03
CA LYS A 225 -19.29 10.25 20.31
C LYS A 225 -19.06 10.03 18.81
N ASN A 226 -18.55 11.01 18.10
CA ASN A 226 -18.55 11.00 16.63
C ASN A 226 -17.15 11.02 16.01
N PHE A 227 -16.19 11.66 16.68
CA PHE A 227 -14.81 11.75 16.17
C PHE A 227 -14.00 10.55 16.63
N PHE A 228 -13.20 9.99 15.75
CA PHE A 228 -12.31 8.88 16.09
C PHE A 228 -10.90 9.05 15.54
N VAL A 229 -9.96 8.44 16.22
CA VAL A 229 -8.59 8.22 15.77
C VAL A 229 -8.37 6.72 15.66
N GLN A 230 -7.77 6.27 14.58
CA GLN A 230 -7.61 4.85 14.30
C GLN A 230 -6.22 4.55 13.76
N THR A 231 -5.65 3.45 14.22
CA THR A 231 -4.43 2.88 13.68
C THR A 231 -4.74 1.51 13.06
N GLU A 232 -4.12 1.21 11.92
CA GLU A 232 -4.31 -0.07 11.23
C GLU A 232 -2.98 -0.64 10.76
N PHE A 233 -2.89 -1.96 10.78
CA PHE A 233 -1.92 -2.72 10.00
C PHE A 233 -2.67 -3.48 8.92
N LYS A 234 -2.26 -3.31 7.66
CA LYS A 234 -2.72 -4.08 6.52
C LYS A 234 -1.58 -4.95 6.02
N GLY A 235 -1.84 -6.22 5.77
CA GLY A 235 -0.93 -7.13 5.07
C GLY A 235 -1.60 -7.64 3.83
N GLY A 236 -0.97 -7.54 2.67
CA GLY A 236 -1.62 -7.90 1.43
C GLY A 236 -0.68 -8.35 0.32
N TYR A 237 -1.29 -8.78 -0.76
CA TYR A 237 -0.64 -9.20 -1.99
C TYR A 237 -1.14 -8.34 -3.14
N THR A 238 -0.20 -7.89 -3.98
CA THR A 238 -0.46 -7.10 -5.18
C THR A 238 0.03 -7.86 -6.40
N SER A 239 -0.80 -7.92 -7.43
CA SER A 239 -0.46 -8.43 -8.76
C SER A 239 -0.67 -7.34 -9.79
N LEU A 240 0.39 -6.99 -10.51
CA LEU A 240 0.43 -5.99 -11.56
C LEU A 240 0.84 -6.66 -12.87
N PRO A 241 -0.08 -7.34 -13.59
CA PRO A 241 0.26 -8.07 -14.80
C PRO A 241 0.55 -7.19 -16.01
N ALA A 242 0.16 -5.91 -16.00
CA ALA A 242 0.26 -5.03 -17.16
C ALA A 242 0.53 -3.57 -16.75
N ILE A 243 1.76 -3.30 -16.33
CA ILE A 243 2.23 -1.94 -16.05
C ILE A 243 2.70 -1.32 -17.37
N ARG A 244 2.16 -0.16 -17.72
CA ARG A 244 2.61 0.59 -18.90
C ARG A 244 3.95 1.28 -18.60
N THR A 245 4.98 1.04 -19.43
CA THR A 245 6.34 1.58 -19.20
C THR A 245 6.70 2.72 -20.14
N THR A 246 6.09 2.79 -21.33
CA THR A 246 6.24 3.88 -22.30
C THR A 246 4.90 4.33 -22.88
N ALA A 247 4.89 5.30 -23.78
CA ALA A 247 3.71 5.68 -24.53
C ALA A 247 3.24 4.57 -25.50
N ASN A 248 4.16 3.66 -25.88
CA ASN A 248 3.84 2.52 -26.74
C ASN A 248 3.09 1.43 -25.93
N LYS A 249 2.01 0.91 -26.48
CA LYS A 249 1.18 -0.11 -25.81
C LYS A 249 1.85 -1.48 -25.71
N SER A 250 2.82 -1.79 -26.55
CA SER A 250 3.60 -3.05 -26.50
C SER A 250 4.56 -3.08 -25.32
N ASP A 251 4.98 -1.90 -24.82
CA ASP A 251 5.98 -1.78 -23.77
C ASP A 251 5.32 -1.90 -22.40
N THR A 252 5.52 -3.02 -21.76
CA THR A 252 4.89 -3.36 -20.50
C THR A 252 5.89 -3.91 -19.49
N ALA A 253 5.56 -3.78 -18.22
CA ALA A 253 6.16 -4.56 -17.16
C ALA A 253 5.09 -5.34 -16.40
N SER A 254 5.51 -6.41 -15.74
CA SER A 254 4.67 -7.14 -14.79
C SER A 254 5.43 -7.42 -13.51
N GLN A 255 4.70 -7.40 -12.38
CA GLN A 255 5.28 -7.54 -11.06
C GLN A 255 4.25 -8.05 -10.06
N ASN A 256 4.73 -8.84 -9.09
CA ASN A 256 3.92 -9.28 -7.95
C ASN A 256 4.73 -9.12 -6.67
N PHE A 257 4.09 -8.64 -5.60
CA PHE A 257 4.76 -8.49 -4.29
C PHE A 257 3.77 -8.53 -3.14
N PHE A 258 4.29 -8.83 -1.95
CA PHE A 258 3.57 -8.63 -0.70
C PHE A 258 3.88 -7.26 -0.13
N PHE A 259 2.90 -6.67 0.54
CA PHE A 259 3.09 -5.41 1.25
C PHE A 259 2.59 -5.50 2.69
N ILE A 260 3.17 -4.69 3.55
CA ILE A 260 2.65 -4.35 4.87
C ILE A 260 2.48 -2.83 4.89
N GLN A 261 1.35 -2.37 5.40
CA GLN A 261 1.05 -0.95 5.51
C GLN A 261 0.62 -0.65 6.94
N TYR A 262 1.16 0.41 7.53
CA TYR A 262 0.70 1.01 8.76
C TYR A 262 -0.05 2.30 8.45
N ASN A 263 -1.23 2.47 9.03
CA ASN A 263 -2.10 3.63 8.83
C ASN A 263 -2.35 4.33 10.15
N LEU A 264 -2.37 5.66 10.11
CA LEU A 264 -2.88 6.52 11.16
C LEU A 264 -3.93 7.45 10.55
N VAL A 265 -5.18 7.29 10.95
CA VAL A 265 -6.30 7.98 10.32
C VAL A 265 -7.19 8.66 11.37
N PHE A 266 -7.86 9.71 10.93
CA PHE A 266 -8.80 10.52 11.71
C PHE A 266 -10.14 10.51 10.97
N GLY A 267 -11.20 10.26 11.69
CA GLY A 267 -12.49 10.09 11.07
C GLY A 267 -13.65 10.63 11.88
N TYR A 268 -14.79 10.62 11.21
CA TYR A 268 -16.05 11.04 11.79
C TYR A 268 -17.13 9.97 11.50
N LEU A 269 -17.92 9.69 12.52
CA LEU A 269 -19.05 8.78 12.48
C LEU A 269 -20.36 9.57 12.50
N TRP A 270 -21.21 9.35 11.51
CA TRP A 270 -22.58 9.85 11.48
C TRP A 270 -23.52 8.74 11.91
N SER A 271 -24.13 8.88 13.08
CA SER A 271 -25.16 7.96 13.60
C SER A 271 -26.54 8.58 13.37
N PHE A 272 -27.47 7.79 12.87
CA PHE A 272 -28.81 8.20 12.47
C PHE A 272 -29.88 7.54 13.34
#